data_f3eec22d09028a89402697cdad9e6acf
#
_entry.id   f3eec22d09028a89402697cdad9e6acf
#
_cell.length_a   1.000
_cell.length_b   1.000
_cell.length_c   1.000
_cell.angle_alpha   90.00
_cell.angle_beta   90.00
_cell.angle_gamma   90.00
#
_symmetry.space_group_name_H-M   'P 1'
#
loop_
_entity.id
_entity.type
_entity.pdbx_description
1 polymer ?
#
loop_
_entity_poly.entity_id
_entity_poly.type
_entity_poly.pdbx_seq_one_letter_code
_entity_poly.pdbx_strand_id
1 'polypeptide(L)'
;MDEQKNLVLDVDENPSRVRDYFLFAIQHILAMLVACITVPFLTGLPVAATLVAAGIGTLCYIFFTKKKSPVFLSSSFAYLSPMSSALAIGLINNAGGNNYLALILGMILVGLIYVIV
;
A
#
# COMPACT_ATOMS: atom_id res chain seq x y z
N MET A 1 27.29 -23.36 0.69
CA MET A 1 27.45 -22.49 1.87
C MET A 1 28.16 -21.16 1.56
N ASP A 2 28.38 -20.84 0.29
CA ASP A 2 29.14 -19.65 -0.14
C ASP A 2 28.33 -18.63 -0.97
N GLU A 3 27.00 -18.76 -1.04
CA GLU A 3 26.16 -17.80 -1.79
C GLU A 3 25.87 -16.49 -1.04
N GLN A 4 26.06 -16.44 0.27
CA GLN A 4 25.81 -15.23 1.06
C GLN A 4 26.91 -14.16 0.93
N LYS A 5 28.04 -14.49 0.32
CA LYS A 5 29.20 -13.59 0.23
C LYS A 5 29.07 -12.47 -0.82
N ASN A 6 28.02 -12.49 -1.63
CA ASN A 6 27.77 -11.50 -2.70
C ASN A 6 26.62 -10.51 -2.39
N LEU A 7 26.03 -10.58 -1.20
CA LEU A 7 25.04 -9.59 -0.79
C LEU A 7 25.77 -8.32 -0.29
N VAL A 8 25.37 -7.19 -0.83
CA VAL A 8 25.90 -5.88 -0.46
C VAL A 8 25.59 -5.54 1.01
N LEU A 9 24.54 -6.16 1.55
CA LEU A 9 24.09 -6.06 2.96
C LEU A 9 23.40 -7.37 3.35
N ASP A 10 23.74 -7.90 4.51
CA ASP A 10 22.98 -9.00 5.13
C ASP A 10 21.68 -8.46 5.77
N VAL A 11 20.68 -9.33 5.91
CA VAL A 11 19.34 -8.96 6.40
C VAL A 11 19.37 -8.33 7.80
N ASP A 12 20.38 -8.70 8.61
CA ASP A 12 20.55 -8.20 9.98
C ASP A 12 21.59 -7.08 10.12
N GLU A 13 22.28 -6.70 9.04
CA GLU A 13 23.29 -5.63 9.10
C GLU A 13 22.69 -4.25 8.81
N ASN A 14 22.86 -3.35 9.74
CA ASN A 14 22.64 -1.92 9.48
C ASN A 14 23.68 -1.39 8.50
N PRO A 15 23.27 -0.65 7.45
CA PRO A 15 24.21 -0.07 6.50
C PRO A 15 25.21 0.83 7.24
N SER A 16 26.47 0.47 7.15
CA SER A 16 27.56 1.18 7.85
C SER A 16 27.85 2.56 7.27
N ARG A 17 27.30 2.89 6.10
CA ARG A 17 27.46 4.18 5.43
C ARG A 17 26.11 4.89 5.30
N VAL A 18 26.03 6.13 5.75
CA VAL A 18 24.85 6.99 5.62
C VAL A 18 24.39 7.12 4.16
N ARG A 19 25.29 7.04 3.20
CA ARG A 19 25.00 7.07 1.76
C ARG A 19 24.16 5.88 1.31
N ASP A 20 24.47 4.68 1.79
CA ASP A 20 23.76 3.46 1.41
C ASP A 20 22.34 3.46 2.00
N TYR A 21 22.20 3.99 3.21
CA TYR A 21 20.89 4.21 3.84
C TYR A 21 20.01 5.14 3.00
N PHE A 22 20.57 6.21 2.49
CA PHE A 22 19.88 7.19 1.65
C PHE A 22 19.49 6.60 0.28
N LEU A 23 20.36 5.80 -0.33
CA LEU A 23 20.08 5.11 -1.59
C LEU A 23 18.94 4.11 -1.43
N PHE A 24 18.93 3.28 -0.39
CA PHE A 24 17.85 2.33 -0.13
C PHE A 24 16.53 3.04 0.19
N ALA A 25 16.57 4.14 0.93
CA ALA A 25 15.38 4.93 1.23
C ALA A 25 14.76 5.51 -0.05
N ILE A 26 15.54 6.09 -0.95
CA ILE A 26 15.07 6.63 -2.24
C ILE A 26 14.51 5.50 -3.11
N GLN A 27 15.21 4.38 -3.21
CA GLN A 27 14.76 3.23 -3.98
C GLN A 27 13.41 2.71 -3.47
N HIS A 28 13.24 2.63 -2.16
CA HIS A 28 11.98 2.20 -1.55
C HIS A 28 10.85 3.18 -1.83
N ILE A 29 11.10 4.48 -1.68
CA ILE A 29 10.12 5.53 -1.98
C ILE A 29 9.70 5.45 -3.45
N LEU A 30 10.63 5.36 -4.39
CA LEU A 30 10.33 5.28 -5.81
C LEU A 30 9.49 4.04 -6.16
N ALA A 31 9.84 2.88 -5.61
CA ALA A 31 9.11 1.64 -5.84
C ALA A 31 7.66 1.73 -5.35
N MET A 32 7.44 2.29 -4.16
CA MET A 32 6.10 2.43 -3.57
C MET A 32 5.28 3.54 -4.22
N LEU A 33 5.91 4.62 -4.64
CA LEU A 33 5.24 5.77 -5.26
C LEU A 33 4.54 5.39 -6.56
N VAL A 34 5.15 4.52 -7.36
CA VAL A 34 4.55 4.02 -8.61
C VAL A 34 3.21 3.31 -8.32
N ALA A 35 3.18 2.40 -7.36
CA ALA A 35 1.95 1.69 -6.99
C ALA A 35 0.89 2.63 -6.42
N CYS A 36 1.29 3.58 -5.57
CA CYS A 36 0.39 4.57 -4.96
C CYS A 36 -0.28 5.51 -5.97
N ILE A 37 0.36 5.77 -7.10
CA ILE A 37 -0.20 6.63 -8.15
C ILE A 37 -0.97 5.81 -9.18
N THR A 38 -0.44 4.66 -9.60
CA THR A 38 -1.01 3.87 -10.70
C THR A 38 -2.36 3.28 -10.33
N VAL A 39 -2.52 2.75 -9.13
CA VAL A 39 -3.79 2.13 -8.70
C VAL A 39 -4.94 3.13 -8.68
N PRO A 40 -4.87 4.28 -8.00
CA PRO A 40 -5.95 5.26 -8.02
C PRO A 40 -6.19 5.85 -9.42
N PHE A 41 -5.13 6.03 -10.22
CA PHE A 41 -5.26 6.50 -11.59
C PHE A 41 -6.08 5.54 -12.47
N LEU A 42 -5.83 4.24 -12.38
CA LEU A 42 -6.57 3.22 -13.13
C LEU A 42 -8.00 3.01 -12.62
N THR A 43 -8.25 3.24 -11.34
CA THR A 43 -9.60 3.11 -10.75
C THR A 43 -10.42 4.40 -10.82
N GLY A 44 -9.84 5.51 -11.30
CA GLY A 44 -10.51 6.81 -11.35
C GLY A 44 -10.68 7.48 -9.98
N LEU A 45 -9.97 7.01 -8.95
CA LEU A 45 -9.98 7.62 -7.64
C LEU A 45 -9.03 8.83 -7.58
N PRO A 46 -9.32 9.84 -6.76
CA PRO A 46 -8.43 10.99 -6.60
C PRO A 46 -7.11 10.56 -5.93
N VAL A 47 -6.01 10.69 -6.67
CA VAL A 47 -4.66 10.27 -6.24
C VAL A 47 -4.26 10.92 -4.91
N ALA A 48 -4.58 12.21 -4.74
CA ALA A 48 -4.27 12.95 -3.52
C ALA A 48 -4.93 12.34 -2.28
N ALA A 49 -6.20 11.97 -2.35
CA ALA A 49 -6.92 11.34 -1.25
C ALA A 49 -6.33 9.97 -0.90
N THR A 50 -5.94 9.20 -1.91
CA THR A 50 -5.34 7.88 -1.73
C THR A 50 -3.96 7.96 -1.06
N LEU A 51 -3.15 8.95 -1.45
CA LEU A 51 -1.84 9.20 -0.84
C LEU A 51 -1.96 9.61 0.64
N VAL A 52 -2.90 10.50 0.96
CA VAL A 52 -3.18 10.91 2.34
C VAL A 52 -3.66 9.72 3.16
N ALA A 53 -4.57 8.91 2.63
CA ALA A 53 -5.07 7.71 3.31
C ALA A 53 -3.95 6.68 3.57
N ALA A 54 -3.07 6.44 2.59
CA ALA A 54 -1.91 5.57 2.74
C ALA A 54 -0.94 6.09 3.81
N GLY A 55 -0.72 7.40 3.86
CA GLY A 55 0.12 8.04 4.88
C GLY A 55 -0.47 7.86 6.29
N ILE A 56 -1.75 8.15 6.47
CA ILE A 56 -2.44 7.99 7.76
C ILE A 56 -2.43 6.51 8.18
N GLY A 57 -2.77 5.58 7.26
CA GLY A 57 -2.76 4.16 7.51
C GLY A 57 -1.39 3.64 7.95
N THR A 58 -0.33 4.11 7.30
CA THR A 58 1.06 3.77 7.67
C THR A 58 1.42 4.28 9.06
N LEU A 59 1.06 5.52 9.39
CA LEU A 59 1.31 6.09 10.71
C LEU A 59 0.56 5.33 11.81
N CYS A 60 -0.71 5.00 11.59
CA CYS A 60 -1.49 4.17 12.50
C CYS A 60 -0.83 2.80 12.71
N TYR A 61 -0.40 2.15 11.62
CA TYR A 61 0.27 0.85 11.70
C TYR A 61 1.56 0.92 12.51
N ILE A 62 2.41 1.91 12.25
CA ILE A 62 3.68 2.12 13.00
C ILE A 62 3.40 2.36 14.49
N PHE A 63 2.33 3.10 14.80
CA PHE A 63 1.93 3.37 16.19
C PHE A 63 1.50 2.08 16.91
N PHE A 64 0.63 1.26 16.30
CA PHE A 64 0.18 0.00 16.87
C PHE A 64 1.30 -1.04 16.97
N THR A 65 2.22 -1.07 16.03
CA THR A 65 3.36 -2.01 16.00
C THR A 65 4.50 -1.56 16.92
N LYS A 66 4.36 -0.42 17.63
CA LYS A 66 5.39 0.12 18.55
C LYS A 66 6.75 0.26 17.86
N LYS A 67 6.77 0.65 16.58
CA LYS A 67 7.97 0.81 15.74
C LYS A 67 8.82 -0.47 15.54
N LYS A 68 8.28 -1.64 15.83
CA LYS A 68 9.01 -2.92 15.65
C LYS A 68 9.11 -3.36 14.19
N SER A 69 8.17 -2.93 13.34
CA SER A 69 8.16 -3.28 11.91
C SER A 69 7.81 -2.03 11.09
N PRO A 70 8.82 -1.34 10.53
CA PRO A 70 8.59 -0.19 9.68
C PRO A 70 8.17 -0.64 8.28
N VAL A 71 6.89 -0.92 8.10
CA VAL A 71 6.31 -1.29 6.80
C VAL A 71 5.44 -0.14 6.30
N PHE A 72 5.62 0.24 5.05
CA PHE A 72 4.77 1.21 4.38
C PHE A 72 3.53 0.51 3.82
N LEU A 73 2.34 0.98 4.22
CA LEU A 73 1.07 0.48 3.71
C LEU A 73 0.71 1.24 2.44
N SER A 74 0.61 0.51 1.34
CA SER A 74 0.30 1.05 0.02
C SER A 74 -0.83 0.28 -0.64
N SER A 75 -1.33 0.84 -1.74
CA SER A 75 -2.29 0.18 -2.62
C SER A 75 -1.71 -1.10 -3.21
N SER A 76 -2.53 -2.15 -3.30
CA SER A 76 -2.13 -3.43 -3.90
C SER A 76 -2.79 -3.58 -5.28
N PHE A 77 -2.01 -4.02 -6.26
CA PHE A 77 -2.52 -4.36 -7.59
C PHE A 77 -3.53 -5.52 -7.58
N ALA A 78 -3.49 -6.38 -6.57
CA ALA A 78 -4.45 -7.46 -6.40
C ALA A 78 -5.90 -6.97 -6.25
N TYR A 79 -6.09 -5.80 -5.67
CA TYR A 79 -7.40 -5.19 -5.50
C TYR A 79 -7.89 -4.38 -6.69
N LEU A 80 -7.06 -4.19 -7.71
CA LEU A 80 -7.41 -3.38 -8.88
C LEU A 80 -8.65 -3.93 -9.60
N SER A 81 -8.69 -5.23 -9.86
CA SER A 81 -9.79 -5.89 -10.56
C SER A 81 -11.12 -5.81 -9.79
N PRO A 82 -11.22 -6.21 -8.51
CA PRO A 82 -12.47 -6.10 -7.77
C PRO A 82 -12.91 -4.64 -7.54
N MET A 83 -11.98 -3.70 -7.36
CA MET A 83 -12.30 -2.28 -7.24
C MET A 83 -12.87 -1.70 -8.53
N SER A 84 -12.23 -1.98 -9.66
CA SER A 84 -12.71 -1.49 -10.97
C SER A 84 -14.08 -2.09 -11.32
N SER A 85 -14.32 -3.35 -11.02
CA SER A 85 -15.61 -3.99 -11.21
C SER A 85 -16.70 -3.38 -10.33
N ALA A 86 -16.42 -3.14 -9.06
CA ALA A 86 -17.37 -2.50 -8.14
C ALA A 86 -17.73 -1.07 -8.58
N LEU A 87 -16.76 -0.30 -9.05
CA LEU A 87 -16.99 1.04 -9.57
C LEU A 87 -17.77 1.02 -10.89
N ALA A 88 -17.47 0.07 -11.79
CA ALA A 88 -18.17 -0.08 -13.07
C ALA A 88 -19.65 -0.46 -12.88
N ILE A 89 -19.96 -1.38 -11.99
CA ILE A 89 -21.34 -1.76 -11.64
C ILE A 89 -22.10 -0.54 -11.11
N GLY A 90 -21.45 0.27 -10.33
CA GLY A 90 -22.04 1.47 -9.81
C GLY A 90 -22.33 2.55 -10.84
N LEU A 91 -21.49 2.71 -11.83
CA LEU A 91 -21.73 3.63 -12.95
C LEU A 91 -22.94 3.19 -13.79
N ILE A 92 -23.13 1.87 -13.95
CA ILE A 92 -24.29 1.31 -14.69
C ILE A 92 -25.58 1.55 -13.93
N ASN A 93 -25.58 1.48 -12.61
CA ASN A 93 -26.78 1.61 -11.77
C ASN A 93 -27.13 3.07 -11.40
N ASN A 94 -26.45 4.08 -11.96
CA ASN A 94 -26.66 5.52 -11.66
C ASN A 94 -26.71 5.89 -10.15
N ALA A 95 -26.12 5.06 -9.31
CA ALA A 95 -26.09 5.26 -7.87
C ALA A 95 -24.90 6.12 -7.46
N GLY A 96 -24.87 7.35 -7.89
CA GLY A 96 -23.71 8.26 -7.88
C GLY A 96 -23.04 8.60 -6.55
N GLY A 97 -23.50 8.10 -5.43
CA GLY A 97 -22.85 8.32 -4.13
C GLY A 97 -22.65 7.02 -3.34
N ASN A 98 -23.52 6.06 -3.54
CA ASN A 98 -23.57 4.84 -2.74
C ASN A 98 -22.46 3.81 -3.10
N ASN A 99 -21.81 3.98 -4.25
CA ASN A 99 -20.82 3.06 -4.75
C ASN A 99 -19.50 3.12 -3.96
N TYR A 100 -19.10 4.32 -3.56
CA TYR A 100 -17.94 4.50 -2.68
C TYR A 100 -18.18 3.89 -1.31
N LEU A 101 -19.40 4.01 -0.78
CA LEU A 101 -19.79 3.35 0.48
C LEU A 101 -19.76 1.83 0.37
N ALA A 102 -20.28 1.26 -0.71
CA ALA A 102 -20.25 -0.18 -0.94
C ALA A 102 -18.80 -0.69 -1.07
N LEU A 103 -17.94 0.06 -1.75
CA LEU A 103 -16.53 -0.25 -1.88
C LEU A 103 -15.81 -0.20 -0.51
N ILE A 104 -16.05 0.85 0.27
CA ILE A 104 -15.46 1.01 1.61
C ILE A 104 -15.93 -0.12 2.54
N LEU A 105 -17.22 -0.44 2.56
CA LEU A 105 -17.78 -1.52 3.36
C LEU A 105 -17.21 -2.89 2.94
N GLY A 106 -17.07 -3.13 1.63
CA GLY A 106 -16.45 -4.34 1.11
C GLY A 106 -15.00 -4.48 1.56
N MET A 107 -14.22 -3.42 1.51
CA MET A 107 -12.82 -3.41 1.96
C MET A 107 -12.70 -3.64 3.48
N ILE A 108 -13.60 -3.05 4.28
CA ILE A 108 -13.65 -3.28 5.73
C ILE A 108 -13.97 -4.76 6.04
N LEU A 109 -14.95 -5.35 5.34
CA LEU A 109 -15.30 -6.76 5.51
C LEU A 109 -14.13 -7.67 5.17
N VAL A 110 -13.45 -7.43 4.06
CA VAL A 110 -12.25 -8.19 3.69
C VAL A 110 -11.17 -8.06 4.77
N GLY A 111 -10.93 -6.85 5.27
CA GLY A 111 -9.99 -6.62 6.35
C GLY A 111 -10.34 -7.38 7.64
N LEU A 112 -11.62 -7.40 8.03
CA LEU A 112 -12.11 -8.18 9.17
C LEU A 112 -11.90 -9.70 8.99
N ILE A 113 -12.19 -10.21 7.80
CA ILE A 113 -11.95 -11.64 7.49
C ILE A 113 -10.47 -11.98 7.64
N TYR A 114 -9.58 -11.13 7.14
CA TYR A 114 -8.13 -11.33 7.29
C TYR A 114 -7.65 -11.32 8.75
N VAL A 115 -8.32 -10.57 9.63
CA VAL A 115 -7.97 -10.55 11.07
C VAL A 115 -8.44 -11.84 11.77
N ILE A 116 -9.54 -12.45 11.30
CA ILE A 116 -10.11 -13.66 11.89
C ILE A 116 -9.40 -14.93 11.43
N VAL A 117 -8.91 -14.93 10.19
CA VAL A 117 -8.21 -16.08 9.58
C VAL A 117 -6.73 -16.07 9.95
#